data_ca03ed7c1f18a0f08c3894872e2df487
#
_entry.id   ca03ed7c1f18a0f08c3894872e2df487
#
_cell.length_a   1.000
_cell.length_b   1.000
_cell.length_c   1.000
_cell.angle_alpha   90.00
_cell.angle_beta   90.00
_cell.angle_gamma   90.00
#
_symmetry.space_group_name_H-M   'P 1'
#
loop_
_entity.id
_entity.type
_entity.pdbx_description
1 polymer ?
#
loop_
_entity_poly.entity_id
_entity_poly.type
_entity_poly.pdbx_seq_one_letter_code
_entity_poly.pdbx_strand_id
1 'polypeptide(L)'
;LGWLDYRKKLTDQNPRGKYRVIYNTSGTFLTAAVVKNDDVVFSVGGQRIRARGYVADTKTYFCELSNYQEALYLATVLNAGVIDKLVKPLQSRGLWGPRDIHKKVLELPIPKFDAANPTHKRLAELGEACSTKVARWLARGGAGNITSIGKLRGMVRAMLKEELAEIDALVKEILG
;
A
#
# COMPACT_ATOMS: atom_id res chain seq x y z
N LEU A 1 -23.00 -3.47 19.41
CA LEU A 1 -22.14 -3.06 18.29
C LEU A 1 -20.76 -2.52 18.74
N GLY A 2 -20.52 -2.31 20.04
CA GLY A 2 -19.26 -1.72 20.54
C GLY A 2 -17.98 -2.53 20.26
N TRP A 3 -18.08 -3.82 20.06
CA TRP A 3 -16.93 -4.66 19.70
C TRP A 3 -16.49 -4.49 18.23
N LEU A 4 -17.38 -4.10 17.33
CA LEU A 4 -17.03 -3.79 15.94
C LEU A 4 -16.21 -2.50 15.84
N ASP A 5 -16.46 -1.55 16.73
CA ASP A 5 -15.74 -0.27 16.78
C ASP A 5 -14.80 -0.20 18.00
N TYR A 6 -14.02 -1.27 18.18
CA TYR A 6 -13.08 -1.37 19.29
C TYR A 6 -12.10 -0.18 19.31
N ARG A 7 -12.12 0.58 20.41
CA ARG A 7 -11.37 1.82 20.61
C ARG A 7 -11.67 2.89 19.55
N LYS A 8 -12.90 2.93 19.04
CA LYS A 8 -13.36 3.88 18.03
C LYS A 8 -12.54 3.90 16.72
N LYS A 9 -11.85 2.81 16.42
CA LYS A 9 -10.94 2.73 15.27
C LYS A 9 -11.64 2.88 13.92
N LEU A 10 -12.93 2.62 13.84
CA LEU A 10 -13.72 2.82 12.62
C LEU A 10 -14.35 4.21 12.59
N THR A 11 -14.93 4.65 13.70
CA THR A 11 -15.68 5.92 13.78
C THR A 11 -14.79 7.15 13.86
N ASP A 12 -13.57 7.05 14.40
CA ASP A 12 -12.62 8.16 14.50
C ASP A 12 -11.88 8.47 13.18
N GLN A 13 -12.12 7.68 12.13
CA GLN A 13 -11.51 7.95 10.83
C GLN A 13 -12.26 9.06 10.10
N ASN A 14 -11.52 9.98 9.46
CA ASN A 14 -12.10 11.02 8.64
C ASN A 14 -12.60 10.42 7.31
N PRO A 15 -13.93 10.29 7.09
CA PRO A 15 -14.44 9.71 5.85
C PRO A 15 -14.25 10.62 4.62
N ARG A 16 -13.76 11.85 4.81
CA ARG A 16 -13.53 12.84 3.75
C ARG A 16 -12.06 13.01 3.37
N GLY A 17 -11.15 12.27 4.02
CA GLY A 17 -9.73 12.29 3.65
C GLY A 17 -9.55 11.87 2.19
N LYS A 18 -8.87 12.69 1.37
CA LYS A 18 -8.79 12.51 -0.10
C LYS A 18 -8.06 11.24 -0.50
N TYR A 19 -6.91 10.99 0.13
CA TYR A 19 -6.04 9.85 -0.17
C TYR A 19 -5.64 9.17 1.11
N ARG A 20 -5.56 7.86 1.08
CA ARG A 20 -5.00 7.06 2.16
C ARG A 20 -3.94 6.13 1.61
N VAL A 21 -2.78 6.13 2.22
CA VAL A 21 -1.81 5.06 2.06
C VAL A 21 -2.11 4.03 3.13
N ILE A 22 -2.53 2.84 2.70
CA ILE A 22 -2.81 1.72 3.59
C ILE A 22 -1.70 0.69 3.50
N TYR A 23 -1.36 0.02 4.60
CA TYR A 23 -0.46 -1.12 4.62
C TYR A 23 -0.90 -2.19 5.62
N ASN A 24 -0.49 -3.42 5.41
CA ASN A 24 -0.87 -4.56 6.21
C ASN A 24 -0.22 -4.55 7.60
N THR A 25 -0.98 -4.92 8.64
CA THR A 25 -0.49 -5.03 10.03
C THR A 25 0.37 -6.26 10.26
N SER A 26 0.21 -7.29 9.44
CA SER A 26 0.90 -8.57 9.56
C SER A 26 1.10 -9.22 8.20
N GLY A 27 2.08 -10.10 8.10
CA GLY A 27 2.38 -10.86 6.90
C GLY A 27 3.88 -11.01 6.66
N THR A 28 4.25 -11.86 5.71
CA THR A 28 5.66 -12.12 5.35
C THR A 28 6.30 -10.92 4.66
N PHE A 29 5.50 -10.09 4.01
CA PHE A 29 5.97 -8.93 3.24
C PHE A 29 5.15 -7.70 3.61
N LEU A 30 5.83 -6.57 3.70
CA LEU A 30 5.18 -5.26 3.72
C LEU A 30 4.53 -5.03 2.36
N THR A 31 3.28 -4.57 2.37
CA THR A 31 2.54 -4.22 1.15
C THR A 31 1.70 -3.00 1.42
N ALA A 32 1.89 -1.97 0.62
CA ALA A 32 1.16 -0.72 0.72
C ALA A 32 0.39 -0.41 -0.57
N ALA A 33 -0.70 0.33 -0.44
CA ALA A 33 -1.49 0.81 -1.57
C ALA A 33 -2.03 2.20 -1.31
N VAL A 34 -2.21 2.98 -2.38
CA VAL A 34 -2.93 4.24 -2.33
C VAL A 34 -4.40 3.98 -2.60
N VAL A 35 -5.26 4.42 -1.70
CA VAL A 35 -6.71 4.42 -1.87
C VAL A 35 -7.19 5.85 -2.05
N LYS A 36 -7.87 6.11 -3.16
CA LYS A 36 -8.64 7.34 -3.37
C LYS A 36 -9.97 7.18 -2.66
N ASN A 37 -10.32 8.18 -1.86
CA ASN A 37 -11.55 8.15 -1.08
C ASN A 37 -12.73 8.75 -1.88
N ASP A 38 -12.92 8.22 -3.08
CA ASP A 38 -13.99 8.62 -3.98
C ASP A 38 -15.28 7.88 -3.65
N ASP A 39 -16.42 8.45 -4.05
CA ASP A 39 -17.70 7.76 -3.99
C ASP A 39 -17.68 6.53 -4.90
N VAL A 40 -18.08 5.39 -4.38
CA VAL A 40 -18.19 4.14 -5.13
C VAL A 40 -19.65 3.74 -5.26
N VAL A 41 -20.08 3.41 -6.48
CA VAL A 41 -21.41 2.86 -6.74
C VAL A 41 -21.25 1.38 -7.12
N PHE A 42 -21.94 0.53 -6.38
CA PHE A 42 -21.96 -0.91 -6.64
C PHE A 42 -23.39 -1.45 -6.56
N SER A 43 -23.65 -2.61 -7.12
CA SER A 43 -24.95 -3.26 -7.12
C SER A 43 -24.94 -4.50 -6.25
N VAL A 44 -25.91 -4.61 -5.34
CA VAL A 44 -26.13 -5.78 -4.50
C VAL A 44 -27.59 -6.18 -4.58
N GLY A 45 -27.89 -7.40 -5.00
CA GLY A 45 -29.27 -7.88 -5.12
C GLY A 45 -30.15 -7.03 -6.04
N GLY A 46 -29.60 -6.45 -7.12
CA GLY A 46 -30.31 -5.56 -8.04
C GLY A 46 -30.47 -4.10 -7.56
N GLN A 47 -30.07 -3.79 -6.33
CA GLN A 47 -30.11 -2.42 -5.79
C GLN A 47 -28.78 -1.72 -6.00
N ARG A 48 -28.81 -0.45 -6.44
CA ARG A 48 -27.61 0.41 -6.53
C ARG A 48 -27.35 1.06 -5.16
N ILE A 49 -26.18 0.75 -4.60
CA ILE A 49 -25.72 1.30 -3.33
C ILE A 49 -24.57 2.27 -3.63
N ARG A 50 -24.66 3.49 -3.09
CA ARG A 50 -23.58 4.48 -3.13
C ARG A 50 -22.89 4.52 -1.77
N ALA A 51 -21.64 4.08 -1.73
CA ALA A 51 -20.78 4.27 -0.58
C ALA A 51 -20.04 5.60 -0.71
N ARG A 52 -20.09 6.40 0.36
CA ARG A 52 -19.39 7.69 0.46
C ARG A 52 -18.16 7.52 1.31
N GLY A 53 -17.04 7.30 0.64
CA GLY A 53 -15.77 7.18 1.32
C GLY A 53 -15.44 5.74 1.73
N TYR A 54 -14.24 5.61 2.27
CA TYR A 54 -13.61 4.36 2.64
C TYR A 54 -13.12 4.41 4.10
N VAL A 55 -13.38 3.35 4.83
CA VAL A 55 -12.92 3.17 6.21
C VAL A 55 -11.99 1.97 6.27
N ALA A 56 -10.79 2.16 6.82
CA ALA A 56 -9.80 1.10 6.96
C ALA A 56 -10.14 0.17 8.13
N ASP A 57 -10.08 -1.13 7.90
CA ASP A 57 -10.27 -2.14 8.95
C ASP A 57 -9.04 -2.20 9.88
N THR A 58 -9.23 -2.86 11.02
CA THR A 58 -8.23 -3.08 12.08
C THR A 58 -7.02 -3.92 11.62
N LYS A 59 -7.11 -4.59 10.48
CA LYS A 59 -6.03 -5.38 9.86
C LYS A 59 -5.11 -4.56 8.96
N THR A 60 -5.38 -3.25 8.83
CA THR A 60 -4.54 -2.33 8.09
C THR A 60 -4.17 -1.12 8.94
N TYR A 61 -2.99 -0.59 8.73
CA TYR A 61 -2.63 0.76 9.12
C TYR A 61 -2.86 1.70 7.95
N PHE A 62 -3.09 2.96 8.24
CA PHE A 62 -3.23 3.97 7.19
C PHE A 62 -2.64 5.31 7.62
N CYS A 63 -2.25 6.09 6.60
CA CYS A 63 -1.87 7.49 6.72
C CYS A 63 -2.78 8.30 5.78
N GLU A 64 -3.40 9.36 6.29
CA GLU A 64 -4.22 10.28 5.48
C GLU A 64 -3.35 11.37 4.89
N LEU A 65 -3.49 11.59 3.59
CA LEU A 65 -2.74 12.56 2.83
C LEU A 65 -3.67 13.37 1.92
N SER A 66 -3.33 14.65 1.73
CA SER A 66 -4.08 15.54 0.84
C SER A 66 -3.51 15.57 -0.58
N ASN A 67 -2.22 15.25 -0.74
CA ASN A 67 -1.49 15.26 -1.99
C ASN A 67 -1.35 13.84 -2.55
N TYR A 68 -1.76 13.65 -3.80
CA TYR A 68 -1.69 12.35 -4.47
C TYR A 68 -0.26 11.90 -4.76
N GLN A 69 0.63 12.81 -5.15
CA GLN A 69 2.03 12.48 -5.40
C GLN A 69 2.75 12.04 -4.12
N GLU A 70 2.45 12.71 -3.00
CA GLU A 70 2.95 12.30 -1.68
C GLU A 70 2.44 10.90 -1.30
N ALA A 71 1.17 10.60 -1.57
CA ALA A 71 0.61 9.28 -1.33
C ALA A 71 1.27 8.19 -2.19
N LEU A 72 1.49 8.47 -3.48
CA LEU A 72 2.21 7.58 -4.39
C LEU A 72 3.66 7.36 -3.94
N TYR A 73 4.37 8.44 -3.61
CA TYR A 73 5.74 8.37 -3.09
C TYR A 73 5.81 7.44 -1.87
N LEU A 74 4.99 7.71 -0.85
CA LEU A 74 4.99 6.92 0.38
C LEU A 74 4.68 5.45 0.12
N ALA A 75 3.63 5.15 -0.66
CA ALA A 75 3.28 3.77 -1.00
C ALA A 75 4.38 3.07 -1.80
N THR A 76 5.07 3.78 -2.69
CA THR A 76 6.18 3.25 -3.48
C THR A 76 7.37 2.92 -2.61
N VAL A 77 7.76 3.84 -1.72
CA VAL A 77 8.83 3.60 -0.74
C VAL A 77 8.50 2.39 0.13
N LEU A 78 7.29 2.31 0.68
CA LEU A 78 6.88 1.17 1.52
C LEU A 78 6.88 -0.17 0.78
N ASN A 79 6.65 -0.19 -0.52
CA ASN A 79 6.69 -1.41 -1.34
C ASN A 79 8.10 -1.79 -1.82
N ALA A 80 9.11 -0.96 -1.60
CA ALA A 80 10.48 -1.26 -1.98
C ALA A 80 11.02 -2.48 -1.25
N GLY A 81 11.77 -3.32 -1.95
CA GLY A 81 12.39 -4.51 -1.37
C GLY A 81 13.42 -4.16 -0.29
N VAL A 82 14.03 -3.00 -0.38
CA VAL A 82 14.94 -2.44 0.64
C VAL A 82 14.21 -2.21 1.96
N ILE A 83 13.03 -1.60 1.92
CA ILE A 83 12.20 -1.34 3.11
C ILE A 83 11.74 -2.67 3.75
N ASP A 84 11.29 -3.62 2.94
CA ASP A 84 10.91 -4.95 3.46
C ASP A 84 12.07 -5.62 4.20
N LYS A 85 13.29 -5.50 3.69
CA LYS A 85 14.51 -6.01 4.36
C LYS A 85 14.82 -5.31 5.67
N LEU A 86 14.60 -3.99 5.76
CA LEU A 86 14.81 -3.20 6.98
C LEU A 86 13.75 -3.51 8.05
N VAL A 87 12.52 -3.79 7.64
CA VAL A 87 11.41 -4.12 8.57
C VAL A 87 11.52 -5.55 9.11
N LYS A 88 12.00 -6.50 8.32
CA LYS A 88 12.08 -7.93 8.71
C LYS A 88 12.75 -8.22 10.05
N PRO A 89 13.91 -7.65 10.39
CA PRO A 89 14.54 -7.86 11.69
C PRO A 89 13.73 -7.32 12.87
N LEU A 90 12.87 -6.33 12.62
CA LEU A 90 12.03 -5.68 13.61
C LEU A 90 10.70 -6.42 13.86
N GLN A 91 10.37 -7.38 12.98
CA GLN A 91 9.13 -8.17 13.11
C GLN A 91 9.24 -9.19 14.24
N SER A 92 8.15 -9.39 14.98
CA SER A 92 8.04 -10.51 15.91
C SER A 92 8.11 -11.83 15.15
N ARG A 93 8.86 -12.80 15.70
CA ARG A 93 8.97 -14.15 15.11
C ARG A 93 7.90 -15.05 15.72
N GLY A 94 6.95 -15.52 14.92
CA GLY A 94 6.06 -16.62 15.27
C GLY A 94 6.64 -17.96 14.81
N LEU A 95 5.93 -19.06 15.11
CA LEU A 95 6.31 -20.44 14.76
C LEU A 95 6.63 -20.62 13.25
N TRP A 96 6.02 -19.78 12.40
CA TRP A 96 6.11 -19.83 10.92
C TRP A 96 6.84 -18.62 10.30
N GLY A 97 7.67 -17.92 11.07
CA GLY A 97 8.49 -16.79 10.62
C GLY A 97 7.99 -15.41 11.05
N PRO A 98 8.51 -14.34 10.45
CA PRO A 98 8.14 -12.96 10.79
C PRO A 98 6.66 -12.72 10.50
N ARG A 99 5.93 -12.14 11.47
CA ARG A 99 4.47 -11.94 11.35
C ARG A 99 4.02 -10.51 11.46
N ASP A 100 4.47 -9.81 12.50
CA ASP A 100 3.90 -8.53 12.86
C ASP A 100 4.71 -7.39 12.28
N ILE A 101 4.11 -6.64 11.38
CA ILE A 101 4.68 -5.43 10.80
C ILE A 101 4.41 -4.24 11.73
N HIS A 102 3.16 -4.13 12.21
CA HIS A 102 2.70 -3.09 13.13
C HIS A 102 3.23 -1.68 12.78
N LYS A 103 3.60 -0.93 13.81
CA LYS A 103 4.11 0.43 13.68
C LYS A 103 5.61 0.51 13.37
N LYS A 104 6.29 -0.62 13.17
CA LYS A 104 7.74 -0.67 12.92
C LYS A 104 8.17 0.11 11.68
N VAL A 105 7.28 0.19 10.69
CA VAL A 105 7.47 1.00 9.49
C VAL A 105 7.65 2.49 9.82
N LEU A 106 7.00 2.98 10.89
CA LEU A 106 7.08 4.38 11.31
C LEU A 106 8.40 4.74 12.00
N GLU A 107 9.20 3.73 12.38
CA GLU A 107 10.53 3.90 12.97
C GLU A 107 11.62 4.08 11.90
N LEU A 108 11.27 3.85 10.61
CA LEU A 108 12.21 4.02 9.51
C LEU A 108 12.41 5.50 9.18
N PRO A 109 13.65 5.92 8.85
CA PRO A 109 13.97 7.30 8.54
C PRO A 109 13.54 7.68 7.11
N ILE A 110 12.26 7.46 6.77
CA ILE A 110 11.71 7.80 5.46
C ILE A 110 11.56 9.32 5.40
N PRO A 111 12.23 10.01 4.46
CA PRO A 111 12.10 11.46 4.31
C PRO A 111 10.67 11.86 3.96
N LYS A 112 10.23 13.02 4.43
CA LYS A 112 8.97 13.62 3.97
C LYS A 112 9.06 13.93 2.49
N PHE A 113 7.94 13.75 1.78
CA PHE A 113 7.85 14.09 0.37
C PHE A 113 8.18 15.57 0.14
N ASP A 114 9.10 15.81 -0.75
CA ASP A 114 9.46 17.14 -1.25
C ASP A 114 9.22 17.21 -2.76
N ALA A 115 8.29 18.06 -3.17
CA ALA A 115 7.94 18.24 -4.57
C ALA A 115 9.07 18.93 -5.38
N ALA A 116 10.08 19.50 -4.75
CA ALA A 116 11.26 20.03 -5.45
C ALA A 116 12.32 18.94 -5.70
N ASN A 117 12.31 17.86 -4.91
CA ASN A 117 13.28 16.77 -5.02
C ASN A 117 12.95 15.87 -6.23
N PRO A 118 13.84 15.72 -7.22
CA PRO A 118 13.59 14.92 -8.41
C PRO A 118 13.46 13.43 -8.09
N THR A 119 14.20 12.90 -7.11
CA THR A 119 14.14 11.50 -6.69
C THR A 119 12.77 11.16 -6.07
N HIS A 120 12.21 12.08 -5.26
CA HIS A 120 10.87 11.89 -4.69
C HIS A 120 9.78 11.90 -5.76
N LYS A 121 9.89 12.81 -6.75
CA LYS A 121 8.97 12.83 -7.91
C LYS A 121 9.05 11.53 -8.70
N ARG A 122 10.27 11.09 -9.00
CA ARG A 122 10.49 9.86 -9.77
C ARG A 122 9.91 8.63 -9.07
N LEU A 123 10.06 8.52 -7.76
CA LEU A 123 9.43 7.46 -6.97
C LEU A 123 7.90 7.49 -7.07
N ALA A 124 7.29 8.68 -6.99
CA ALA A 124 5.84 8.81 -7.15
C ALA A 124 5.37 8.38 -8.56
N GLU A 125 6.07 8.79 -9.62
CA GLU A 125 5.79 8.41 -11.01
C GLU A 125 5.92 6.89 -11.23
N LEU A 126 6.97 6.27 -10.69
CA LEU A 126 7.18 4.83 -10.77
C LEU A 126 6.04 4.06 -10.06
N GLY A 127 5.59 4.54 -8.90
CA GLY A 127 4.47 3.95 -8.18
C GLY A 127 3.17 3.99 -9.00
N GLU A 128 2.88 5.11 -9.64
CA GLU A 128 1.72 5.24 -10.52
C GLU A 128 1.83 4.35 -11.77
N ALA A 129 3.00 4.33 -12.39
CA ALA A 129 3.27 3.49 -13.56
C ALA A 129 3.11 2.00 -13.23
N CYS A 130 3.68 1.54 -12.11
CA CYS A 130 3.54 0.16 -11.62
C CYS A 130 2.07 -0.20 -11.37
N SER A 131 1.34 0.63 -10.63
CA SER A 131 -0.09 0.44 -10.36
C SER A 131 -0.90 0.33 -11.65
N THR A 132 -0.67 1.25 -12.59
CA THR A 132 -1.36 1.29 -13.88
C THR A 132 -1.05 0.04 -14.72
N LYS A 133 0.22 -0.38 -14.75
CA LYS A 133 0.66 -1.58 -15.48
C LYS A 133 -0.02 -2.83 -14.94
N VAL A 134 -0.08 -2.99 -13.63
CA VAL A 134 -0.77 -4.11 -12.96
C VAL A 134 -2.27 -4.06 -13.21
N ALA A 135 -2.92 -2.90 -13.07
CA ALA A 135 -4.35 -2.76 -13.29
C ALA A 135 -4.74 -3.12 -14.73
N ARG A 136 -3.97 -2.67 -15.72
CA ARG A 136 -4.19 -3.03 -17.14
C ARG A 136 -3.99 -4.52 -17.39
N TRP A 137 -2.98 -5.13 -16.77
CA TRP A 137 -2.73 -6.56 -16.88
C TRP A 137 -3.88 -7.38 -16.29
N LEU A 138 -4.38 -7.00 -15.11
CA LEU A 138 -5.54 -7.64 -14.48
C LEU A 138 -6.81 -7.49 -15.33
N ALA A 139 -7.08 -6.29 -15.85
CA ALA A 139 -8.25 -6.02 -16.69
C ALA A 139 -8.25 -6.86 -17.99
N ARG A 140 -7.08 -7.28 -18.48
CA ARG A 140 -6.94 -8.17 -19.65
C ARG A 140 -6.98 -9.67 -19.27
N GLY A 141 -7.36 -10.00 -18.07
CA GLY A 141 -7.41 -11.40 -17.58
C GLY A 141 -6.06 -11.98 -17.21
N GLY A 142 -5.03 -11.16 -16.97
CA GLY A 142 -3.68 -11.61 -16.68
C GLY A 142 -3.56 -12.50 -15.44
N ALA A 143 -4.49 -12.39 -14.49
CA ALA A 143 -4.56 -13.31 -13.35
C ALA A 143 -5.13 -14.69 -13.72
N GLY A 144 -5.89 -14.80 -14.82
CA GLY A 144 -6.54 -16.05 -15.21
C GLY A 144 -7.28 -16.71 -14.06
N ASN A 145 -7.10 -18.03 -13.91
CA ASN A 145 -7.65 -18.82 -12.81
C ASN A 145 -6.70 -18.94 -11.61
N ILE A 146 -5.78 -17.99 -11.43
CA ILE A 146 -4.79 -18.04 -10.34
C ILE A 146 -5.48 -17.68 -9.01
N THR A 147 -5.63 -18.67 -8.14
CA THR A 147 -6.17 -18.51 -6.79
C THR A 147 -5.09 -18.25 -5.74
N SER A 148 -3.83 -18.58 -6.03
CA SER A 148 -2.70 -18.39 -5.12
C SER A 148 -2.15 -16.97 -5.17
N ILE A 149 -2.29 -16.23 -4.07
CA ILE A 149 -1.71 -14.89 -3.91
C ILE A 149 -0.19 -14.90 -4.08
N GLY A 150 0.49 -15.97 -3.65
CA GLY A 150 1.94 -16.13 -3.83
C GLY A 150 2.34 -16.20 -5.29
N LYS A 151 1.62 -16.99 -6.11
CA LYS A 151 1.85 -17.05 -7.56
C LYS A 151 1.58 -15.70 -8.23
N LEU A 152 0.44 -15.08 -7.90
CA LEU A 152 0.07 -13.76 -8.43
C LEU A 152 1.15 -12.71 -8.13
N ARG A 153 1.63 -12.65 -6.89
CA ARG A 153 2.73 -11.78 -6.47
C ARG A 153 4.00 -12.05 -7.27
N GLY A 154 4.37 -13.32 -7.48
CA GLY A 154 5.53 -13.70 -8.30
C GLY A 154 5.44 -13.18 -9.73
N MET A 155 4.28 -13.32 -10.37
CA MET A 155 4.03 -12.82 -11.74
C MET A 155 4.10 -11.29 -11.81
N VAL A 156 3.47 -10.60 -10.87
CA VAL A 156 3.53 -9.12 -10.79
C VAL A 156 4.97 -8.66 -10.60
N ARG A 157 5.74 -9.27 -9.71
CA ARG A 157 7.15 -8.92 -9.49
C ARG A 157 8.02 -9.19 -10.71
N ALA A 158 7.77 -10.28 -11.44
CA ALA A 158 8.47 -10.57 -12.69
C ALA A 158 8.16 -9.52 -13.77
N MET A 159 6.89 -9.13 -13.91
CA MET A 159 6.44 -8.10 -14.84
C MET A 159 7.00 -6.70 -14.53
N LEU A 160 7.23 -6.40 -13.26
CA LEU A 160 7.72 -5.09 -12.78
C LEU A 160 9.20 -5.12 -12.42
N LYS A 161 9.97 -6.10 -12.90
CA LYS A 161 11.36 -6.33 -12.47
C LYS A 161 12.24 -5.09 -12.60
N GLU A 162 12.13 -4.39 -13.71
CA GLU A 162 12.95 -3.21 -14.02
C GLU A 162 12.55 -2.03 -13.14
N GLU A 163 11.24 -1.75 -13.06
CA GLU A 163 10.71 -0.68 -12.23
C GLU A 163 11.04 -0.90 -10.73
N LEU A 164 10.93 -2.14 -10.26
CA LEU A 164 11.26 -2.47 -8.87
C LEU A 164 12.76 -2.32 -8.58
N ALA A 165 13.62 -2.61 -9.54
CA ALA A 165 15.06 -2.41 -9.39
C ALA A 165 15.41 -0.91 -9.32
N GLU A 166 14.78 -0.06 -10.14
CA GLU A 166 14.93 1.39 -10.10
C GLU A 166 14.41 1.95 -8.77
N ILE A 167 13.23 1.51 -8.32
CA ILE A 167 12.66 1.90 -7.02
C ILE A 167 13.62 1.55 -5.88
N ASP A 168 14.16 0.34 -5.86
CA ASP A 168 15.10 -0.09 -4.81
C ASP A 168 16.40 0.76 -4.81
N ALA A 169 16.88 1.18 -5.97
CA ALA A 169 18.04 2.07 -6.09
C ALA A 169 17.76 3.47 -5.53
N LEU A 170 16.64 4.08 -5.96
CA LEU A 170 16.24 5.41 -5.51
C LEU A 170 15.90 5.44 -4.01
N VAL A 171 15.26 4.37 -3.49
CA VAL A 171 14.97 4.27 -2.06
C VAL A 171 16.25 4.16 -1.23
N LYS A 172 17.27 3.45 -1.69
CA LYS A 172 18.58 3.44 -1.02
C LYS A 172 19.21 4.83 -0.99
N GLU A 173 19.13 5.57 -2.09
CA GLU A 173 19.63 6.95 -2.19
C GLU A 173 18.99 7.88 -1.15
N ILE A 174 17.66 7.84 -0.99
CA ILE A 174 16.97 8.72 -0.04
C ILE A 174 17.12 8.32 1.42
N LEU A 175 17.53 7.08 1.70
CA LEU A 175 17.76 6.61 3.07
C LEU A 175 19.21 6.84 3.54
N GLY A 176 20.14 7.13 2.65
CA GLY A 176 21.58 7.35 2.89
C GLY A 176 22.31 6.00 2.92
#